data_9f84a7acaec7775bb03dda8f188c6e0f
#
_entry.id   9f84a7acaec7775bb03dda8f188c6e0f
#
_cell.length_a   1.000
_cell.length_b   1.000
_cell.length_c   1.000
_cell.angle_alpha   90.00
_cell.angle_beta   90.00
_cell.angle_gamma   90.00
#
_symmetry.space_group_name_H-M   'P 1'
#
loop_
_entity.id
_entity.type
_entity.pdbx_description
1 polymer ?
#
loop_
_entity_poly.entity_id
_entity_poly.type
_entity_poly.pdbx_seq_one_letter_code
_entity_poly.pdbx_strand_id
1 'polypeptide(L)'
;LAAWFRLKYPHIAIGALASSAPILQFDDITPWSSFYDAVSQDYKEASLNCYEVIKNSWAELEALSAQKEGLIELSRTFRTCKNLHSLDSVWDWLWSAFVYTAMVNYPTEANFMKPLPAYPVKEMCKIIDGFPPGASKISRVFAAASLYYNYSQGEKCFQLENAPDAHGLHGWNWQACTEMVMPMTCSKESMFPPSEFDYKEFADRCMKRYGVMPRPHWITTEFGGKRIDQVLKRSGGNIIFSNGMQDPWSRGSVLKTISSSIIALVTKKGAHHVDFRSATKDDPDWLKEQRRQEVDIIKRWIHDYYADLKQIIDNA
;
A
#
# COMPACT_ATOMS: atom_id res chain seq x y z
N LEU A 1 13.20 3.77 -1.71
CA LEU A 1 14.52 4.36 -1.38
C LEU A 1 15.67 3.36 -1.58
N ALA A 2 15.60 2.11 -1.06
CA ALA A 2 16.72 1.16 -1.06
C ALA A 2 17.32 0.92 -2.47
N ALA A 3 16.47 0.64 -3.47
CA ALA A 3 16.93 0.42 -4.85
C ALA A 3 17.57 1.68 -5.44
N TRP A 4 16.97 2.84 -5.24
CA TRP A 4 17.51 4.12 -5.74
C TRP A 4 18.79 4.51 -5.02
N PHE A 5 18.90 4.25 -3.72
CA PHE A 5 20.14 4.48 -2.97
C PHE A 5 21.26 3.59 -3.52
N ARG A 6 21.00 2.30 -3.77
CA ARG A 6 22.00 1.39 -4.33
C ARG A 6 22.43 1.79 -5.76
N LEU A 7 21.50 2.28 -6.60
CA LEU A 7 21.81 2.79 -7.92
C LEU A 7 22.70 4.04 -7.87
N LYS A 8 22.40 4.96 -6.94
CA LYS A 8 23.08 6.26 -6.88
C LYS A 8 24.40 6.21 -6.12
N TYR A 9 24.52 5.31 -5.15
CA TYR A 9 25.69 5.20 -4.26
C TYR A 9 26.23 3.78 -4.20
N PRO A 10 26.64 3.19 -5.35
CA PRO A 10 27.11 1.80 -5.39
C PRO A 10 28.40 1.56 -4.60
N HIS A 11 29.15 2.62 -4.30
CA HIS A 11 30.38 2.60 -3.50
C HIS A 11 30.14 2.64 -1.99
N ILE A 12 28.90 2.90 -1.54
CA ILE A 12 28.57 2.98 -0.10
C ILE A 12 27.92 1.69 0.39
N ALA A 13 27.09 1.05 -0.43
CA ALA A 13 26.36 -0.15 -0.05
C ALA A 13 26.72 -1.33 -0.97
N ILE A 14 27.01 -2.49 -0.40
CA ILE A 14 27.32 -3.73 -1.14
C ILE A 14 26.10 -4.19 -1.94
N GLY A 15 24.90 -4.02 -1.41
CA GLY A 15 23.64 -4.40 -2.02
C GLY A 15 22.45 -3.76 -1.35
N ALA A 16 21.25 -4.06 -1.82
CA ALA A 16 20.00 -3.57 -1.27
C ALA A 16 18.91 -4.65 -1.27
N LEU A 17 18.13 -4.70 -0.19
CA LEU A 17 16.85 -5.39 -0.15
C LEU A 17 15.75 -4.34 -0.29
N ALA A 18 15.07 -4.34 -1.43
CA ALA A 18 14.00 -3.42 -1.81
C ALA A 18 12.65 -4.13 -1.66
N SER A 19 12.19 -4.26 -0.42
CA SER A 19 10.91 -4.90 -0.11
C SER A 19 9.75 -3.96 -0.44
N SER A 20 8.77 -4.46 -1.17
CA SER A 20 7.56 -3.73 -1.57
C SER A 20 7.86 -2.36 -2.19
N ALA A 21 8.89 -2.29 -3.03
CA ALA A 21 9.41 -1.04 -3.55
C ALA A 21 8.74 -0.68 -4.88
N PRO A 22 7.80 0.30 -4.91
CA PRO A 22 7.04 0.64 -6.12
C PRO A 22 7.82 1.59 -7.04
N ILE A 23 9.02 1.19 -7.45
CA ILE A 23 9.90 2.03 -8.28
C ILE A 23 9.40 2.25 -9.70
N LEU A 24 8.34 1.54 -10.10
CA LEU A 24 7.65 1.66 -11.39
C LEU A 24 6.29 2.35 -11.28
N GLN A 25 5.83 2.73 -10.08
CA GLN A 25 4.50 3.34 -9.86
C GLN A 25 4.49 4.83 -10.27
N PHE A 26 4.89 5.08 -11.51
CA PHE A 26 4.96 6.43 -12.06
C PHE A 26 4.23 6.50 -13.39
N ASP A 27 3.97 7.75 -13.81
CA ASP A 27 3.29 8.06 -15.05
C ASP A 27 3.93 7.34 -16.25
N ASP A 28 3.10 6.88 -17.17
CA ASP A 28 3.49 6.15 -18.40
C ASP A 28 4.24 4.81 -18.18
N ILE A 29 4.35 4.31 -16.94
CA ILE A 29 5.02 3.03 -16.63
C ILE A 29 4.01 2.02 -16.12
N THR A 30 3.31 2.36 -15.04
CA THR A 30 2.30 1.50 -14.44
C THR A 30 0.91 2.09 -14.66
N PRO A 31 -0.11 1.31 -15.06
CA PRO A 31 -1.47 1.82 -15.19
C PRO A 31 -1.96 2.47 -13.90
N TRP A 32 -2.54 3.65 -14.00
CA TRP A 32 -2.93 4.45 -12.83
C TRP A 32 -3.96 3.77 -11.92
N SER A 33 -4.79 2.87 -12.47
CA SER A 33 -5.80 2.13 -11.70
C SER A 33 -5.23 0.92 -10.94
N SER A 34 -4.02 0.46 -11.28
CA SER A 34 -3.51 -0.84 -10.86
C SER A 34 -3.42 -1.02 -9.34
N PHE A 35 -3.18 0.06 -8.59
CA PHE A 35 -3.13 0.00 -7.13
C PHE A 35 -4.51 -0.31 -6.53
N TYR A 36 -5.54 0.45 -6.87
CA TYR A 36 -6.89 0.24 -6.33
C TYR A 36 -7.58 -1.00 -6.92
N ASP A 37 -7.21 -1.39 -8.14
CA ASP A 37 -7.65 -2.66 -8.71
C ASP A 37 -7.05 -3.84 -7.94
N ALA A 38 -5.79 -3.74 -7.46
CA ALA A 38 -5.18 -4.76 -6.62
C ALA A 38 -5.87 -4.82 -5.24
N VAL A 39 -6.13 -3.68 -4.59
CA VAL A 39 -6.93 -3.64 -3.35
C VAL A 39 -8.27 -4.35 -3.56
N SER A 40 -8.96 -4.01 -4.63
CA SER A 40 -10.29 -4.57 -4.94
C SER A 40 -10.23 -6.08 -5.19
N GLN A 41 -9.16 -6.56 -5.84
CA GLN A 41 -8.94 -7.97 -6.10
C GLN A 41 -8.78 -8.78 -4.80
N ASP A 42 -8.08 -8.26 -3.80
CA ASP A 42 -7.91 -8.94 -2.52
C ASP A 42 -9.24 -9.15 -1.80
N TYR A 43 -10.12 -8.15 -1.80
CA TYR A 43 -11.47 -8.27 -1.25
C TYR A 43 -12.33 -9.24 -2.07
N LYS A 44 -12.26 -9.18 -3.40
CA LYS A 44 -12.98 -10.06 -4.31
C LYS A 44 -12.56 -11.53 -4.16
N GLU A 45 -11.27 -11.79 -3.96
CA GLU A 45 -10.73 -13.13 -3.69
C GLU A 45 -11.14 -13.65 -2.30
N ALA A 46 -11.26 -12.77 -1.31
CA ALA A 46 -11.74 -13.14 0.01
C ALA A 46 -13.23 -13.48 0.01
N SER A 47 -14.06 -12.65 -0.65
CA SER A 47 -15.51 -12.87 -0.83
C SER A 47 -16.07 -11.95 -1.91
N LEU A 48 -16.71 -12.55 -2.93
CA LEU A 48 -17.39 -11.79 -3.97
C LEU A 48 -18.50 -10.91 -3.39
N ASN A 49 -19.28 -11.42 -2.42
CA ASN A 49 -20.34 -10.64 -1.77
C ASN A 49 -19.76 -9.43 -0.99
N CYS A 50 -18.64 -9.62 -0.31
CA CYS A 50 -17.94 -8.54 0.38
C CYS A 50 -17.54 -7.43 -0.60
N TYR A 51 -16.88 -7.78 -1.72
CA TYR A 51 -16.53 -6.85 -2.78
C TYR A 51 -17.75 -6.09 -3.32
N GLU A 52 -18.87 -6.80 -3.64
CA GLU A 52 -20.07 -6.20 -4.17
C GLU A 52 -20.77 -5.27 -3.16
N VAL A 53 -20.78 -5.64 -1.89
CA VAL A 53 -21.34 -4.79 -0.83
C VAL A 53 -20.57 -3.50 -0.70
N ILE A 54 -19.22 -3.56 -0.66
CA ILE A 54 -18.39 -2.36 -0.60
C ILE A 54 -18.60 -1.51 -1.84
N LYS A 55 -18.53 -2.11 -3.04
CA LYS A 55 -18.68 -1.41 -4.32
C LYS A 55 -20.01 -0.65 -4.41
N ASN A 56 -21.09 -1.25 -3.95
CA ASN A 56 -22.41 -0.65 -4.03
C ASN A 56 -22.79 0.23 -2.82
N SER A 57 -21.97 0.27 -1.77
CA SER A 57 -22.26 1.09 -0.59
C SER A 57 -22.05 2.58 -0.81
N TRP A 58 -21.15 2.97 -1.72
CA TRP A 58 -20.83 4.37 -2.00
C TRP A 58 -22.03 5.16 -2.50
N ALA A 59 -22.80 4.60 -3.46
CA ALA A 59 -24.02 5.22 -3.95
C ALA A 59 -25.11 5.32 -2.86
N GLU A 60 -25.20 4.33 -1.95
CA GLU A 60 -26.13 4.43 -0.81
C GLU A 60 -25.71 5.51 0.19
N LEU A 61 -24.42 5.71 0.42
CA LEU A 61 -23.89 6.80 1.26
C LEU A 61 -24.23 8.17 0.67
N GLU A 62 -24.03 8.34 -0.65
CA GLU A 62 -24.41 9.57 -1.35
C GLU A 62 -25.91 9.83 -1.27
N ALA A 63 -26.73 8.84 -1.59
CA ALA A 63 -28.18 8.95 -1.54
C ALA A 63 -28.70 9.30 -0.13
N LEU A 64 -28.10 8.73 0.92
CA LEU A 64 -28.47 9.03 2.30
C LEU A 64 -28.01 10.44 2.69
N SER A 65 -26.78 10.82 2.36
CA SER A 65 -26.23 12.15 2.72
C SER A 65 -27.02 13.31 2.11
N ALA A 66 -27.63 13.10 0.95
CA ALA A 66 -28.46 14.09 0.25
C ALA A 66 -29.84 14.33 0.91
N GLN A 67 -30.25 13.48 1.86
CA GLN A 67 -31.52 13.65 2.57
C GLN A 67 -31.40 14.72 3.66
N LYS A 68 -32.54 15.33 4.04
CA LYS A 68 -32.60 16.46 4.99
C LYS A 68 -31.87 16.22 6.30
N GLU A 69 -31.89 14.99 6.83
CA GLU A 69 -31.19 14.59 8.08
C GLU A 69 -30.12 13.53 7.85
N GLY A 70 -29.73 13.31 6.59
CA GLY A 70 -28.86 12.20 6.19
C GLY A 70 -27.50 12.21 6.88
N LEU A 71 -26.85 13.38 7.03
CA LEU A 71 -25.59 13.50 7.78
C LEU A 71 -25.74 13.18 9.26
N ILE A 72 -26.90 13.46 9.86
CA ILE A 72 -27.18 13.11 11.27
C ILE A 72 -27.35 11.60 11.38
N GLU A 73 -28.04 10.96 10.44
CA GLU A 73 -28.21 9.51 10.41
C GLU A 73 -26.87 8.81 10.18
N LEU A 74 -26.04 9.31 9.26
CA LEU A 74 -24.66 8.83 9.07
C LEU A 74 -23.83 9.01 10.35
N SER A 75 -23.95 10.14 11.05
CA SER A 75 -23.25 10.36 12.32
C SER A 75 -23.60 9.30 13.37
N ARG A 76 -24.88 8.91 13.45
CA ARG A 76 -25.35 7.84 14.35
C ARG A 76 -24.86 6.48 13.91
N THR A 77 -24.98 6.15 12.60
CA THR A 77 -24.56 4.86 12.04
C THR A 77 -23.07 4.64 12.21
N PHE A 78 -22.26 5.67 11.93
CA PHE A 78 -20.80 5.62 12.06
C PHE A 78 -20.30 5.91 13.48
N ARG A 79 -21.22 6.11 14.44
CA ARG A 79 -20.88 6.36 15.84
C ARG A 79 -19.83 7.45 15.99
N THR A 80 -19.99 8.54 15.22
CA THR A 80 -19.02 9.65 15.24
C THR A 80 -19.05 10.41 16.57
N CYS A 81 -17.91 10.89 17.03
CA CYS A 81 -17.79 11.65 18.28
C CYS A 81 -18.46 13.04 18.17
N LYS A 82 -18.60 13.55 16.95
CA LYS A 82 -19.28 14.81 16.61
C LYS A 82 -20.15 14.61 15.39
N ASN A 83 -21.17 15.43 15.20
CA ASN A 83 -21.97 15.39 13.99
C ASN A 83 -21.12 15.70 12.76
N LEU A 84 -21.36 14.97 11.69
CA LEU A 84 -20.70 15.16 10.40
C LEU A 84 -21.16 16.47 9.75
N HIS A 85 -20.22 17.15 9.09
CA HIS A 85 -20.47 18.35 8.29
C HIS A 85 -20.46 18.06 6.78
N SER A 86 -19.80 16.96 6.35
CA SER A 86 -19.77 16.51 4.97
C SER A 86 -19.69 14.98 4.89
N LEU A 87 -19.98 14.42 3.71
CA LEU A 87 -19.80 13.01 3.42
C LEU A 87 -18.32 12.65 3.25
N ASP A 88 -17.47 13.62 2.91
CA ASP A 88 -16.05 13.38 2.59
C ASP A 88 -15.31 12.68 3.73
N SER A 89 -15.58 13.09 4.98
CA SER A 89 -14.95 12.46 6.15
C SER A 89 -15.31 10.97 6.30
N VAL A 90 -16.53 10.58 5.92
CA VAL A 90 -16.96 9.17 5.90
C VAL A 90 -16.27 8.42 4.79
N TRP A 91 -16.16 9.03 3.60
CA TRP A 91 -15.47 8.46 2.47
C TRP A 91 -14.00 8.21 2.80
N ASP A 92 -13.28 9.21 3.28
CA ASP A 92 -11.88 9.10 3.65
C ASP A 92 -11.65 8.02 4.72
N TRP A 93 -12.56 7.94 5.70
CA TRP A 93 -12.48 6.95 6.78
C TRP A 93 -12.67 5.52 6.24
N LEU A 94 -13.69 5.27 5.42
CA LEU A 94 -13.92 3.96 4.79
C LEU A 94 -12.81 3.60 3.81
N TRP A 95 -12.44 4.55 2.96
CA TRP A 95 -11.36 4.37 1.98
C TRP A 95 -10.06 3.95 2.65
N SER A 96 -9.64 4.70 3.66
CA SER A 96 -8.44 4.40 4.44
C SER A 96 -8.51 3.03 5.09
N ALA A 97 -9.64 2.68 5.72
CA ALA A 97 -9.81 1.36 6.34
C ALA A 97 -9.60 0.23 5.33
N PHE A 98 -10.24 0.29 4.16
CA PHE A 98 -10.14 -0.77 3.17
C PHE A 98 -8.77 -0.83 2.51
N VAL A 99 -8.18 0.32 2.15
CA VAL A 99 -6.86 0.38 1.51
C VAL A 99 -5.76 -0.11 2.45
N TYR A 100 -5.70 0.43 3.67
CA TYR A 100 -4.65 0.04 4.61
C TYR A 100 -4.81 -1.40 5.10
N THR A 101 -6.04 -1.90 5.23
CA THR A 101 -6.25 -3.31 5.59
C THR A 101 -5.74 -4.25 4.49
N ALA A 102 -5.97 -3.94 3.21
CA ALA A 102 -5.39 -4.71 2.11
C ALA A 102 -3.86 -4.64 2.13
N MET A 103 -3.30 -3.44 2.30
CA MET A 103 -1.86 -3.24 2.35
C MET A 103 -1.19 -4.07 3.45
N VAL A 104 -1.82 -4.17 4.63
CA VAL A 104 -1.28 -4.91 5.79
C VAL A 104 -1.99 -6.25 6.04
N ASN A 105 -2.45 -6.92 4.98
CA ASN A 105 -3.14 -8.21 5.05
C ASN A 105 -2.19 -9.36 5.46
N TYR A 106 -1.57 -9.21 6.63
CA TYR A 106 -0.54 -10.13 7.13
C TYR A 106 -1.13 -11.46 7.58
N PRO A 107 -0.35 -12.56 7.48
CA PRO A 107 -0.79 -13.88 7.91
C PRO A 107 -0.83 -14.06 9.43
N THR A 108 -0.30 -13.12 10.18
CA THR A 108 -0.25 -13.11 11.65
C THR A 108 -0.79 -11.80 12.18
N GLU A 109 -1.26 -11.80 13.43
CA GLU A 109 -1.67 -10.58 14.12
C GLU A 109 -0.55 -9.53 14.08
N ALA A 110 -0.92 -8.28 13.90
CA ALA A 110 0.01 -7.20 13.69
C ALA A 110 -0.45 -5.87 14.26
N ASN A 111 0.53 -5.05 14.64
CA ASN A 111 0.33 -3.66 15.03
C ASN A 111 1.32 -2.79 14.26
N PHE A 112 1.07 -2.57 12.96
CA PHE A 112 1.88 -1.68 12.12
C PHE A 112 1.20 -0.32 11.98
N MET A 113 0.12 -0.22 11.21
CA MET A 113 -0.69 1.02 11.10
C MET A 113 -1.68 1.11 12.26
N LYS A 114 -2.37 0.02 12.55
CA LYS A 114 -3.30 -0.20 13.64
C LYS A 114 -3.19 -1.65 14.09
N PRO A 115 -3.57 -1.99 15.34
CA PRO A 115 -3.74 -3.39 15.74
C PRO A 115 -4.77 -4.08 14.84
N LEU A 116 -4.40 -5.21 14.25
CA LEU A 116 -5.26 -5.97 13.35
C LEU A 116 -5.05 -7.48 13.55
N PRO A 117 -6.09 -8.30 13.36
CA PRO A 117 -5.97 -9.75 13.41
C PRO A 117 -5.15 -10.29 12.23
N ALA A 118 -4.84 -11.59 12.26
CA ALA A 118 -4.31 -12.29 11.10
C ALA A 118 -5.33 -12.26 9.95
N TYR A 119 -4.84 -12.08 8.71
CA TYR A 119 -5.68 -12.00 7.49
C TYR A 119 -6.85 -11.02 7.59
N PRO A 120 -6.61 -9.75 7.92
CA PRO A 120 -7.67 -8.81 8.28
C PRO A 120 -8.67 -8.55 7.15
N VAL A 121 -8.31 -8.67 5.87
CA VAL A 121 -9.25 -8.60 4.74
C VAL A 121 -10.31 -9.69 4.85
N LYS A 122 -9.91 -10.93 5.17
CA LYS A 122 -10.86 -12.03 5.38
C LYS A 122 -11.79 -11.76 6.56
N GLU A 123 -11.26 -11.21 7.63
CA GLU A 123 -12.05 -10.89 8.83
C GLU A 123 -13.06 -9.76 8.54
N MET A 124 -12.68 -8.72 7.79
CA MET A 124 -13.63 -7.70 7.32
C MET A 124 -14.73 -8.31 6.44
N CYS A 125 -14.37 -9.20 5.51
CA CYS A 125 -15.34 -9.87 4.65
C CYS A 125 -16.26 -10.81 5.45
N LYS A 126 -15.77 -11.52 6.45
CA LYS A 126 -16.62 -12.32 7.36
C LYS A 126 -17.66 -11.45 8.09
N ILE A 127 -17.25 -10.25 8.54
CA ILE A 127 -18.18 -9.30 9.17
C ILE A 127 -19.27 -8.90 8.18
N ILE A 128 -18.90 -8.51 6.95
CA ILE A 128 -19.87 -8.13 5.91
C ILE A 128 -20.82 -9.28 5.58
N ASP A 129 -20.30 -10.49 5.40
CA ASP A 129 -21.05 -11.67 5.00
C ASP A 129 -21.93 -12.22 6.13
N GLY A 130 -21.59 -11.94 7.39
CA GLY A 130 -22.33 -12.36 8.56
C GLY A 130 -23.65 -11.62 8.81
N PHE A 131 -23.92 -10.53 8.08
CA PHE A 131 -25.18 -9.80 8.22
C PHE A 131 -26.34 -10.56 7.54
N PRO A 132 -27.56 -10.45 8.08
CA PRO A 132 -28.71 -11.08 7.47
C PRO A 132 -29.03 -10.49 6.08
N PRO A 133 -29.68 -11.27 5.19
CA PRO A 133 -30.15 -10.76 3.91
C PRO A 133 -31.00 -9.49 4.07
N GLY A 134 -30.75 -8.48 3.22
CA GLY A 134 -31.46 -7.20 3.26
C GLY A 134 -30.94 -6.20 4.27
N ALA A 135 -29.92 -6.52 5.07
CA ALA A 135 -29.27 -5.53 5.92
C ALA A 135 -28.63 -4.40 5.10
N SER A 136 -28.70 -3.18 5.60
CA SER A 136 -28.10 -1.99 4.98
C SER A 136 -26.62 -2.19 4.65
N LYS A 137 -26.21 -1.88 3.41
CA LYS A 137 -24.79 -1.94 3.03
C LYS A 137 -23.97 -0.96 3.86
N ILE A 138 -24.52 0.22 4.18
CA ILE A 138 -23.85 1.23 5.03
C ILE A 138 -23.50 0.62 6.40
N SER A 139 -24.44 -0.07 7.04
CA SER A 139 -24.17 -0.73 8.34
C SER A 139 -23.13 -1.84 8.23
N ARG A 140 -23.12 -2.58 7.15
CA ARG A 140 -22.16 -3.68 6.89
C ARG A 140 -20.75 -3.14 6.67
N VAL A 141 -20.57 -2.09 5.83
CA VAL A 141 -19.25 -1.49 5.59
C VAL A 141 -18.74 -0.74 6.82
N PHE A 142 -19.62 -0.09 7.59
CA PHE A 142 -19.23 0.49 8.88
C PHE A 142 -18.69 -0.56 9.85
N ALA A 143 -19.40 -1.67 10.01
CA ALA A 143 -18.97 -2.76 10.92
C ALA A 143 -17.62 -3.34 10.48
N ALA A 144 -17.41 -3.56 9.18
CA ALA A 144 -16.15 -4.06 8.65
C ALA A 144 -15.00 -3.05 8.85
N ALA A 145 -15.21 -1.79 8.49
CA ALA A 145 -14.20 -0.75 8.66
C ALA A 145 -13.87 -0.49 10.15
N SER A 146 -14.82 -0.70 11.05
CA SER A 146 -14.60 -0.62 12.50
C SER A 146 -13.55 -1.62 12.98
N LEU A 147 -13.32 -2.74 12.29
CA LEU A 147 -12.23 -3.67 12.60
C LEU A 147 -10.87 -2.97 12.50
N TYR A 148 -10.66 -2.13 11.49
CA TYR A 148 -9.41 -1.39 11.33
C TYR A 148 -9.18 -0.37 12.45
N TYR A 149 -10.23 0.35 12.85
CA TYR A 149 -10.08 1.44 13.82
C TYR A 149 -10.25 1.02 15.27
N ASN A 150 -10.89 -0.11 15.54
CA ASN A 150 -11.29 -0.51 16.89
C ASN A 150 -11.16 -2.02 17.15
N TYR A 151 -10.17 -2.69 16.55
CA TYR A 151 -9.92 -4.11 16.82
C TYR A 151 -9.71 -4.39 18.32
N SER A 152 -8.99 -3.51 19.02
CA SER A 152 -8.77 -3.60 20.48
C SER A 152 -9.97 -3.20 21.33
N GLN A 153 -11.10 -2.83 20.74
CA GLN A 153 -12.37 -2.47 21.39
C GLN A 153 -12.28 -1.31 22.41
N GLY A 154 -11.31 -0.41 22.24
CA GLY A 154 -11.12 0.75 23.13
C GLY A 154 -11.96 1.98 22.77
N GLU A 155 -12.43 2.06 21.52
CA GLU A 155 -13.08 3.28 21.01
C GLU A 155 -14.59 3.26 21.26
N LYS A 156 -15.08 4.29 21.94
CA LYS A 156 -16.54 4.49 22.20
C LYS A 156 -17.22 5.21 21.03
N CYS A 157 -16.50 6.10 20.36
CA CYS A 157 -16.92 6.81 19.16
C CYS A 157 -15.72 7.03 18.23
N PHE A 158 -15.96 7.31 16.95
CA PHE A 158 -14.92 7.53 15.96
C PHE A 158 -14.75 9.01 15.64
N GLN A 159 -13.51 9.50 15.66
CA GLN A 159 -13.17 10.83 15.20
C GLN A 159 -12.74 10.73 13.73
N LEU A 160 -13.64 11.13 12.81
CA LEU A 160 -13.41 11.03 11.38
C LEU A 160 -12.56 12.18 10.83
N GLU A 161 -12.54 13.30 11.53
CA GLU A 161 -11.81 14.51 11.17
C GLU A 161 -10.57 14.69 12.07
N ASN A 162 -9.49 15.22 11.51
CA ASN A 162 -8.27 15.57 12.26
C ASN A 162 -7.62 14.40 13.04
N ALA A 163 -7.55 13.22 12.44
CA ALA A 163 -6.80 12.10 13.05
C ALA A 163 -5.31 12.47 13.21
N PRO A 164 -4.67 12.15 14.35
CA PRO A 164 -3.24 12.38 14.55
C PRO A 164 -2.41 11.65 13.50
N ASP A 165 -1.34 12.29 13.00
CA ASP A 165 -0.36 11.68 12.08
C ASP A 165 0.63 10.80 12.84
N ALA A 166 0.14 9.70 13.39
CA ALA A 166 0.93 8.80 14.24
C ALA A 166 2.07 8.09 13.48
N HIS A 167 2.02 8.05 12.14
CA HIS A 167 2.96 7.29 11.31
C HIS A 167 3.71 8.14 10.26
N GLY A 168 3.68 9.47 10.38
CA GLY A 168 4.39 10.37 9.47
C GLY A 168 3.79 10.45 8.06
N LEU A 169 2.50 10.17 7.90
CA LEU A 169 1.81 10.24 6.61
C LEU A 169 1.85 11.65 5.98
N HIS A 170 1.99 12.68 6.80
CA HIS A 170 2.21 14.05 6.30
C HIS A 170 3.53 14.18 5.56
N GLY A 171 4.59 13.48 5.99
CA GLY A 171 5.85 13.41 5.29
C GLY A 171 5.73 12.72 3.92
N TRP A 172 4.96 11.64 3.85
CA TRP A 172 4.63 10.98 2.59
C TRP A 172 3.88 11.90 1.63
N ASN A 173 2.86 12.59 2.12
CA ASN A 173 2.10 13.54 1.31
C ASN A 173 2.98 14.68 0.78
N TRP A 174 3.96 15.15 1.58
CA TRP A 174 4.93 16.14 1.14
C TRP A 174 5.83 15.59 0.02
N GLN A 175 6.35 14.36 0.14
CA GLN A 175 7.13 13.70 -0.92
C GLN A 175 6.31 13.52 -2.21
N ALA A 176 5.04 13.14 -2.09
CA ALA A 176 4.14 13.06 -3.24
C ALA A 176 3.95 14.43 -3.91
N CYS A 177 3.91 15.50 -3.14
CA CYS A 177 3.81 16.87 -3.64
C CYS A 177 5.13 17.46 -4.18
N THR A 178 6.25 16.79 -4.04
CA THR A 178 7.54 17.23 -4.55
C THR A 178 8.00 16.38 -5.74
N GLU A 179 8.65 15.28 -5.52
CA GLU A 179 9.23 14.43 -6.59
C GLU A 179 8.56 13.09 -6.80
N MET A 180 7.83 12.56 -5.80
CA MET A 180 7.21 11.24 -5.87
C MET A 180 5.75 11.31 -6.33
N VAL A 181 5.51 11.99 -7.44
CA VAL A 181 4.16 12.10 -8.01
C VAL A 181 3.76 10.76 -8.62
N MET A 182 2.78 10.11 -8.00
CA MET A 182 2.26 8.81 -8.41
C MET A 182 0.76 8.96 -8.73
N PRO A 183 0.37 9.14 -9.99
CA PRO A 183 -1.05 9.19 -10.37
C PRO A 183 -1.75 7.89 -10.01
N MET A 184 -2.86 7.99 -9.29
CA MET A 184 -3.69 6.85 -8.93
C MET A 184 -5.16 7.15 -9.21
N THR A 185 -5.83 6.20 -9.86
CA THR A 185 -7.23 6.29 -10.23
C THR A 185 -7.96 5.00 -9.88
N CYS A 186 -9.28 5.03 -9.90
CA CYS A 186 -10.11 3.84 -9.74
C CYS A 186 -10.76 3.48 -11.06
N SER A 187 -10.59 2.24 -11.52
CA SER A 187 -11.25 1.71 -12.69
C SER A 187 -12.73 1.36 -12.41
N LYS A 188 -13.46 1.01 -13.45
CA LYS A 188 -14.84 0.50 -13.31
C LYS A 188 -14.92 -0.85 -12.58
N GLU A 189 -13.81 -1.59 -12.55
CA GLU A 189 -13.69 -2.88 -11.85
C GLU A 189 -13.27 -2.69 -10.38
N SER A 190 -12.91 -1.47 -9.99
CA SER A 190 -12.59 -1.16 -8.60
C SER A 190 -13.84 -1.25 -7.70
N MET A 191 -13.65 -1.63 -6.44
CA MET A 191 -14.69 -1.54 -5.42
C MET A 191 -14.88 -0.10 -4.90
N PHE A 192 -14.02 0.83 -5.32
CA PHE A 192 -14.14 2.27 -5.06
C PHE A 192 -14.82 2.96 -6.24
N PRO A 193 -15.44 4.12 -6.02
CA PRO A 193 -16.00 4.90 -7.11
C PRO A 193 -14.96 5.22 -8.19
N PRO A 194 -15.31 5.16 -9.48
CA PRO A 194 -14.41 5.56 -10.54
C PRO A 194 -13.90 6.99 -10.32
N SER A 195 -12.60 7.18 -10.46
CA SER A 195 -11.96 8.48 -10.27
C SER A 195 -10.92 8.72 -11.35
N GLU A 196 -10.69 9.99 -11.66
CA GLU A 196 -9.65 10.45 -12.54
C GLU A 196 -8.57 11.20 -11.74
N PHE A 197 -7.39 11.33 -12.30
CA PHE A 197 -6.31 12.12 -11.73
C PHE A 197 -6.11 13.37 -12.58
N ASP A 198 -6.35 14.54 -11.98
CA ASP A 198 -6.10 15.85 -12.59
C ASP A 198 -4.82 16.45 -12.02
N TYR A 199 -3.80 16.59 -12.89
CA TYR A 199 -2.50 17.17 -12.49
C TYR A 199 -2.60 18.60 -12.00
N LYS A 200 -3.50 19.40 -12.59
CA LYS A 200 -3.67 20.80 -12.17
C LYS A 200 -4.27 20.88 -10.77
N GLU A 201 -5.34 20.13 -10.52
CA GLU A 201 -5.96 20.07 -9.19
C GLU A 201 -4.99 19.53 -8.14
N PHE A 202 -4.21 18.51 -8.50
CA PHE A 202 -3.17 17.97 -7.63
C PHE A 202 -2.10 19.02 -7.29
N ALA A 203 -1.61 19.77 -8.30
CA ALA A 203 -0.64 20.84 -8.10
C ALA A 203 -1.20 21.99 -7.25
N ASP A 204 -2.45 22.37 -7.47
CA ASP A 204 -3.12 23.41 -6.69
C ASP A 204 -3.24 23.00 -5.22
N ARG A 205 -3.58 21.74 -4.93
CA ARG A 205 -3.59 21.21 -3.56
C ARG A 205 -2.20 21.22 -2.92
N CYS A 206 -1.16 20.81 -3.65
CA CYS A 206 0.21 20.82 -3.17
C CYS A 206 0.71 22.25 -2.87
N MET A 207 0.42 23.19 -3.76
CA MET A 207 0.74 24.60 -3.54
C MET A 207 0.02 25.16 -2.32
N LYS A 208 -1.28 24.88 -2.17
CA LYS A 208 -2.07 25.34 -1.03
C LYS A 208 -1.58 24.76 0.30
N ARG A 209 -1.20 23.48 0.33
CA ARG A 209 -0.87 22.78 1.58
C ARG A 209 0.60 22.95 1.98
N TYR A 210 1.51 22.98 1.03
CA TYR A 210 2.96 22.92 1.26
C TYR A 210 3.76 24.05 0.61
N GLY A 211 3.14 24.88 -0.23
CA GLY A 211 3.83 25.95 -0.96
C GLY A 211 4.79 25.42 -2.02
N VAL A 212 4.59 24.22 -2.55
CA VAL A 212 5.47 23.57 -3.53
C VAL A 212 4.72 23.15 -4.79
N MET A 213 5.44 23.17 -5.92
CA MET A 213 4.95 22.64 -7.18
C MET A 213 5.48 21.21 -7.39
N PRO A 214 4.62 20.23 -7.72
CA PRO A 214 5.05 18.88 -8.03
C PRO A 214 5.98 18.80 -9.23
N ARG A 215 6.92 17.86 -9.20
CA ARG A 215 7.84 17.55 -10.30
C ARG A 215 7.57 16.12 -10.80
N PRO A 216 6.54 15.89 -11.62
CA PRO A 216 6.00 14.56 -11.94
C PRO A 216 7.02 13.63 -12.62
N HIS A 217 8.01 14.19 -13.32
CA HIS A 217 9.00 13.40 -14.05
C HIS A 217 10.38 13.36 -13.39
N TRP A 218 10.51 13.89 -12.16
CA TRP A 218 11.84 13.96 -11.52
C TRP A 218 12.41 12.57 -11.24
N ILE A 219 11.65 11.67 -10.63
CA ILE A 219 12.08 10.30 -10.33
C ILE A 219 12.41 9.53 -11.63
N THR A 220 11.54 9.61 -12.63
CA THR A 220 11.74 8.89 -13.88
C THR A 220 12.94 9.44 -14.68
N THR A 221 13.22 10.74 -14.60
CA THR A 221 14.42 11.35 -15.20
C THR A 221 15.68 10.92 -14.47
N GLU A 222 15.68 10.95 -13.14
CA GLU A 222 16.86 10.64 -12.32
C GLU A 222 17.25 9.15 -12.38
N PHE A 223 16.26 8.23 -12.45
CA PHE A 223 16.48 6.79 -12.25
C PHE A 223 16.13 5.92 -13.46
N GLY A 224 15.97 6.48 -14.64
CA GLY A 224 15.90 5.73 -15.90
C GLY A 224 14.50 5.57 -16.52
N GLY A 225 13.47 6.18 -15.96
CA GLY A 225 12.15 6.32 -16.57
C GLY A 225 11.51 5.02 -17.02
N LYS A 226 10.91 5.05 -18.22
CA LYS A 226 10.23 3.89 -18.83
C LYS A 226 11.15 2.70 -19.16
N ARG A 227 12.46 2.89 -19.06
CA ARG A 227 13.46 1.86 -19.35
C ARG A 227 14.25 1.47 -18.11
N ILE A 228 13.62 1.53 -16.94
CA ILE A 228 14.26 1.21 -15.66
C ILE A 228 14.82 -0.21 -15.63
N ASP A 229 14.19 -1.18 -16.29
CA ASP A 229 14.68 -2.54 -16.47
C ASP A 229 16.05 -2.57 -17.17
N GLN A 230 16.24 -1.77 -18.21
CA GLN A 230 17.52 -1.63 -18.92
C GLN A 230 18.57 -0.91 -18.08
N VAL A 231 18.17 0.14 -17.34
CA VAL A 231 19.05 0.86 -16.43
C VAL A 231 19.51 -0.06 -15.31
N LEU A 232 18.59 -0.78 -14.69
CA LEU A 232 18.92 -1.79 -13.68
C LEU A 232 19.87 -2.86 -14.21
N LYS A 233 19.62 -3.36 -15.43
CA LYS A 233 20.46 -4.38 -16.06
C LYS A 233 21.88 -3.91 -16.35
N ARG A 234 22.06 -2.64 -16.74
CA ARG A 234 23.34 -2.07 -17.17
C ARG A 234 24.14 -1.44 -16.04
N SER A 235 23.46 -0.80 -15.12
CA SER A 235 24.07 0.05 -14.09
C SER A 235 23.73 -0.38 -12.66
N GLY A 236 22.78 -1.28 -12.49
CA GLY A 236 22.43 -1.84 -11.19
C GLY A 236 23.24 -3.09 -10.86
N GLY A 237 23.31 -3.39 -9.56
CA GLY A 237 23.92 -4.64 -9.09
C GLY A 237 23.54 -4.88 -7.63
N ASN A 238 23.38 -6.13 -7.27
CA ASN A 238 23.06 -6.57 -5.91
C ASN A 238 21.81 -5.90 -5.34
N ILE A 239 20.67 -6.04 -6.04
CA ILE A 239 19.36 -5.61 -5.55
C ILE A 239 18.42 -6.81 -5.54
N ILE A 240 17.80 -7.06 -4.38
CA ILE A 240 16.65 -7.95 -4.25
C ILE A 240 15.38 -7.09 -4.26
N PHE A 241 14.48 -7.36 -5.18
CA PHE A 241 13.10 -6.85 -5.14
C PHE A 241 12.21 -7.93 -4.53
N SER A 242 11.79 -7.73 -3.29
CA SER A 242 10.97 -8.65 -2.54
C SER A 242 9.51 -8.15 -2.53
N ASN A 243 8.57 -8.96 -3.03
CA ASN A 243 7.20 -8.53 -3.23
C ASN A 243 6.20 -9.61 -2.84
N GLY A 244 5.08 -9.17 -2.27
CA GLY A 244 3.90 -9.97 -2.06
C GLY A 244 2.77 -9.57 -3.02
N MET A 245 2.05 -10.51 -3.61
CA MET A 245 1.01 -10.19 -4.60
C MET A 245 -0.30 -9.70 -3.98
N GLN A 246 -0.47 -9.84 -2.65
CA GLN A 246 -1.53 -9.20 -1.88
C GLN A 246 -1.15 -7.78 -1.38
N ASP A 247 0.04 -7.30 -1.74
CA ASP A 247 0.43 -5.92 -1.54
C ASP A 247 0.02 -5.09 -2.76
N PRO A 248 -0.86 -4.09 -2.64
CA PRO A 248 -1.24 -3.24 -3.78
C PRO A 248 -0.05 -2.55 -4.45
N TRP A 249 1.00 -2.22 -3.70
CA TRP A 249 2.23 -1.62 -4.22
C TRP A 249 3.03 -2.54 -5.14
N SER A 250 2.79 -3.86 -5.07
CA SER A 250 3.45 -4.83 -5.96
C SER A 250 3.22 -4.53 -7.43
N ARG A 251 2.10 -3.89 -7.78
CA ARG A 251 1.76 -3.56 -9.17
C ARG A 251 2.73 -2.57 -9.81
N GLY A 252 3.33 -1.72 -9.00
CA GLY A 252 4.37 -0.77 -9.42
C GLY A 252 5.79 -1.22 -9.09
N SER A 253 6.03 -2.51 -8.85
CA SER A 253 7.33 -3.05 -8.45
C SER A 253 7.97 -3.96 -9.50
N VAL A 254 9.25 -4.29 -9.33
CA VAL A 254 9.96 -5.25 -10.16
C VAL A 254 9.58 -6.67 -9.74
N LEU A 255 8.80 -7.37 -10.58
CA LEU A 255 8.26 -8.70 -10.30
C LEU A 255 8.98 -9.83 -11.05
N LYS A 256 9.97 -9.51 -11.88
CA LYS A 256 10.75 -10.49 -12.65
C LYS A 256 12.23 -10.22 -12.47
N THR A 257 12.99 -11.29 -12.22
CA THR A 257 14.46 -11.22 -12.17
C THR A 257 15.01 -10.68 -13.49
N ILE A 258 15.86 -9.66 -13.40
CA ILE A 258 16.44 -8.95 -14.54
C ILE A 258 17.83 -9.50 -14.87
N SER A 259 18.61 -9.85 -13.86
CA SER A 259 19.97 -10.43 -14.00
C SER A 259 20.31 -11.29 -12.79
N SER A 260 21.48 -11.94 -12.79
CA SER A 260 21.98 -12.72 -11.64
C SER A 260 22.17 -11.91 -10.36
N SER A 261 22.27 -10.58 -10.46
CA SER A 261 22.43 -9.66 -9.33
C SER A 261 21.24 -8.72 -9.12
N ILE A 262 20.22 -8.75 -10.00
CA ILE A 262 18.95 -8.03 -9.84
C ILE A 262 17.84 -9.06 -9.78
N ILE A 263 17.51 -9.46 -8.58
CA ILE A 263 16.70 -10.64 -8.30
C ILE A 263 15.31 -10.21 -7.80
N ALA A 264 14.26 -10.76 -8.38
CA ALA A 264 12.90 -10.60 -7.86
C ALA A 264 12.48 -11.87 -7.10
N LEU A 265 12.10 -11.69 -5.85
CA LEU A 265 11.46 -12.69 -5.01
C LEU A 265 9.98 -12.32 -4.86
N VAL A 266 9.08 -13.18 -5.34
CA VAL A 266 7.65 -12.87 -5.38
C VAL A 266 6.85 -14.00 -4.73
N THR A 267 6.05 -13.65 -3.73
CA THR A 267 5.13 -14.56 -3.06
C THR A 267 3.67 -14.22 -3.38
N LYS A 268 2.84 -15.23 -3.64
CA LYS A 268 1.41 -15.01 -3.97
C LYS A 268 0.59 -14.46 -2.79
N LYS A 269 1.01 -14.75 -1.56
CA LYS A 269 0.26 -14.49 -0.33
C LYS A 269 0.86 -13.39 0.54
N GLY A 270 1.94 -12.78 0.11
CA GLY A 270 2.60 -11.72 0.86
C GLY A 270 1.87 -10.39 0.73
N ALA A 271 1.82 -9.64 1.82
CA ALA A 271 1.37 -8.26 1.90
C ALA A 271 2.57 -7.31 2.08
N HIS A 272 2.31 -6.01 2.27
CA HIS A 272 3.32 -4.95 2.28
C HIS A 272 4.41 -5.17 3.33
N HIS A 273 5.67 -5.28 2.90
CA HIS A 273 6.86 -5.48 3.74
C HIS A 273 6.77 -6.69 4.70
N VAL A 274 6.03 -7.74 4.33
CA VAL A 274 5.82 -8.88 5.23
C VAL A 274 7.12 -9.58 5.63
N ASP A 275 8.11 -9.58 4.74
CA ASP A 275 9.47 -10.10 4.95
C ASP A 275 10.24 -9.33 6.04
N PHE A 276 10.03 -8.01 6.16
CA PHE A 276 10.68 -7.16 7.18
C PHE A 276 10.06 -7.25 8.58
N ARG A 277 8.92 -7.88 8.70
CA ARG A 277 8.33 -8.08 10.02
C ARG A 277 9.16 -9.04 10.85
N SER A 278 9.15 -8.83 12.18
CA SER A 278 9.79 -9.78 13.11
C SER A 278 9.28 -11.20 12.89
N ALA A 279 10.19 -12.17 12.85
CA ALA A 279 9.82 -13.57 12.70
C ALA A 279 9.04 -14.05 13.93
N THR A 280 7.99 -14.84 13.68
CA THR A 280 7.17 -15.48 14.71
C THR A 280 7.11 -16.99 14.49
N LYS A 281 6.72 -17.74 15.52
CA LYS A 281 6.51 -19.19 15.41
C LYS A 281 5.37 -19.53 14.44
N ASP A 282 4.42 -18.61 14.30
CA ASP A 282 3.20 -18.76 13.51
C ASP A 282 3.36 -18.30 12.05
N ASP A 283 4.56 -17.83 11.67
CA ASP A 283 4.86 -17.46 10.29
C ASP A 283 4.67 -18.67 9.37
N PRO A 284 3.99 -18.51 8.23
CA PRO A 284 3.82 -19.61 7.27
C PRO A 284 5.15 -19.97 6.60
N ASP A 285 5.27 -21.21 6.11
CA ASP A 285 6.49 -21.73 5.51
C ASP A 285 6.97 -20.94 4.30
N TRP A 286 6.04 -20.41 3.49
CA TRP A 286 6.40 -19.56 2.34
C TRP A 286 7.11 -18.26 2.76
N LEU A 287 6.78 -17.69 3.93
CA LEU A 287 7.43 -16.48 4.45
C LEU A 287 8.80 -16.79 5.03
N LYS A 288 8.92 -17.92 5.76
CA LYS A 288 10.20 -18.43 6.26
C LYS A 288 11.18 -18.70 5.10
N GLU A 289 10.67 -19.31 4.03
CA GLU A 289 11.46 -19.62 2.83
C GLU A 289 11.87 -18.34 2.09
N GLN A 290 10.99 -17.35 1.93
CA GLN A 290 11.33 -16.06 1.32
C GLN A 290 12.48 -15.39 2.08
N ARG A 291 12.38 -15.26 3.40
CA ARG A 291 13.43 -14.69 4.23
C ARG A 291 14.74 -15.48 4.16
N ARG A 292 14.67 -16.82 4.10
CA ARG A 292 15.85 -17.66 3.93
C ARG A 292 16.57 -17.35 2.61
N GLN A 293 15.84 -17.23 1.51
CA GLN A 293 16.39 -16.87 0.19
C GLN A 293 17.03 -15.48 0.21
N GLU A 294 16.40 -14.49 0.83
CA GLU A 294 16.95 -13.14 0.99
C GLU A 294 18.29 -13.17 1.73
N VAL A 295 18.33 -13.86 2.86
CA VAL A 295 19.54 -14.00 3.68
C VAL A 295 20.66 -14.74 2.93
N ASP A 296 20.34 -15.79 2.21
CA ASP A 296 21.34 -16.58 1.45
C ASP A 296 21.94 -15.74 0.30
N ILE A 297 21.13 -14.92 -0.38
CA ILE A 297 21.60 -14.00 -1.40
C ILE A 297 22.51 -12.92 -0.80
N ILE A 298 22.10 -12.31 0.30
CA ILE A 298 22.87 -11.26 0.98
C ILE A 298 24.21 -11.81 1.48
N LYS A 299 24.22 -13.00 2.08
CA LYS A 299 25.46 -13.66 2.54
C LYS A 299 26.43 -13.91 1.40
N ARG A 300 25.94 -14.34 0.26
CA ARG A 300 26.76 -14.54 -0.96
C ARG A 300 27.39 -13.22 -1.40
N TRP A 301 26.60 -12.13 -1.52
CA TRP A 301 27.15 -10.83 -1.92
C TRP A 301 28.20 -10.27 -0.94
N ILE A 302 28.00 -10.50 0.35
CA ILE A 302 28.99 -10.11 1.37
C ILE A 302 30.28 -10.93 1.20
N HIS A 303 30.15 -12.24 0.99
CA HIS A 303 31.30 -13.12 0.75
C HIS A 303 32.08 -12.67 -0.48
N ASP A 304 31.40 -12.46 -1.61
CA ASP A 304 32.02 -12.05 -2.87
C ASP A 304 32.73 -10.69 -2.72
N TYR A 305 32.13 -9.73 -2.04
CA TYR A 305 32.74 -8.44 -1.75
C TYR A 305 34.08 -8.57 -1.00
N TYR A 306 34.13 -9.40 0.04
CA TYR A 306 35.37 -9.58 0.81
C TYR A 306 36.41 -10.43 0.06
N ALA A 307 35.99 -11.35 -0.81
CA ALA A 307 36.91 -12.08 -1.68
C ALA A 307 37.56 -11.15 -2.69
N ASP A 308 36.79 -10.27 -3.34
CA ASP A 308 37.31 -9.25 -4.26
C ASP A 308 38.26 -8.27 -3.57
N LEU A 309 37.88 -7.78 -2.36
CA LEU A 309 38.71 -6.87 -1.57
C LEU A 309 40.06 -7.50 -1.23
N LYS A 310 40.06 -8.78 -0.85
CA LYS A 310 41.29 -9.52 -0.56
C LYS A 310 42.20 -9.60 -1.80
N GLN A 311 41.66 -9.92 -2.98
CA GLN A 311 42.42 -9.96 -4.22
C GLN A 311 43.05 -8.61 -4.55
N ILE A 312 42.34 -7.50 -4.31
CA ILE A 312 42.87 -6.16 -4.54
C ILE A 312 44.06 -5.88 -3.61
N ILE A 313 43.95 -6.25 -2.31
CA ILE A 313 45.02 -6.06 -1.33
C ILE A 313 46.24 -6.94 -1.62
N ASP A 314 46.02 -8.20 -2.00
CA ASP A 314 47.09 -9.15 -2.28
C ASP A 314 47.85 -8.78 -3.57
N ASN A 315 47.28 -7.98 -4.48
CA ASN A 315 47.87 -7.52 -5.73
C ASN A 315 48.44 -6.09 -5.67
N ALA A 316 48.29 -5.37 -4.55
CA ALA A 316 48.79 -4.00 -4.35
C ALA A 316 50.19 -4.00 -3.65
#